data_3e0f9f8e5754afdf3b438ba326541a11
#
_entry.id   3e0f9f8e5754afdf3b438ba326541a11
#
_cell.length_a   1.000
_cell.length_b   1.000
_cell.length_c   1.000
_cell.angle_alpha   90.00
_cell.angle_beta   90.00
_cell.angle_gamma   90.00
#
_symmetry.space_group_name_H-M   'P 1'
#
loop_
_entity.id
_entity.type
_entity.pdbx_description
1 polymer ?
#
loop_
_entity_poly.entity_id
_entity_poly.type
_entity_poly.pdbx_seq_one_letter_code
_entity_poly.pdbx_strand_id
1 'polypeptide(L)'
;METAPIILLAYNRPEHVERAVASLLRNAEAAQSDLYIYCDGAKPGTDPAPVERVREIARSVEGFREVHLVMRERNYGLAANVIDSVTQVVNAYGRVIVVEDDLVVAPYFLRFMNDALETYKDEERVGHIHHCFIDSTGFKHAIGTLFYVAK
;
A
#
# COMPACT_ATOMS: atom_id res chain seq x y z
N MET A 1 -7.16 -18.89 -4.87
CA MET A 1 -6.54 -18.37 -3.64
C MET A 1 -7.13 -16.99 -3.40
N GLU A 2 -7.60 -16.70 -2.20
CA GLU A 2 -8.09 -15.37 -1.85
C GLU A 2 -6.90 -14.43 -1.71
N THR A 3 -6.92 -13.30 -2.44
CA THR A 3 -5.84 -12.32 -2.40
C THR A 3 -5.91 -11.49 -1.12
N ALA A 4 -4.75 -11.11 -0.58
CA ALA A 4 -4.66 -10.18 0.53
C ALA A 4 -5.11 -8.78 0.10
N PRO A 5 -5.79 -8.01 0.98
CA PRO A 5 -6.04 -6.60 0.72
C PRO A 5 -4.72 -5.82 0.65
N ILE A 6 -4.75 -4.76 -0.15
CA ILE A 6 -3.62 -3.87 -0.36
C ILE A 6 -3.89 -2.55 0.37
N ILE A 7 -2.93 -2.05 1.13
CA ILE A 7 -2.92 -0.68 1.65
C ILE A 7 -1.97 0.14 0.77
N LEU A 8 -2.44 1.27 0.27
CA LEU A 8 -1.62 2.33 -0.29
C LEU A 8 -1.62 3.53 0.66
N LEU A 9 -0.43 3.87 1.17
CA LEU A 9 -0.25 5.05 2.02
C LEU A 9 0.08 6.24 1.13
N ALA A 10 -0.72 7.31 1.21
CA ALA A 10 -0.59 8.48 0.36
C ALA A 10 -0.65 9.77 1.20
N TYR A 11 0.10 10.80 0.77
CA TYR A 11 0.10 12.09 1.47
C TYR A 11 0.02 13.28 0.50
N ASN A 12 1.14 13.76 -0.02
CA ASN A 12 1.24 15.00 -0.78
C ASN A 12 2.11 14.89 -2.04
N ARG A 13 2.22 13.69 -2.62
CA ARG A 13 3.04 13.41 -3.81
C ARG A 13 2.17 12.82 -4.92
N PRO A 14 1.38 13.65 -5.66
CA PRO A 14 0.40 13.17 -6.65
C PRO A 14 0.98 12.23 -7.70
N GLU A 15 2.12 12.61 -8.31
CA GLU A 15 2.77 11.84 -9.38
C GLU A 15 3.31 10.48 -8.88
N HIS A 16 3.68 10.40 -7.60
CA HIS A 16 4.10 9.15 -6.98
C HIS A 16 2.90 8.21 -6.82
N VAL A 17 1.78 8.73 -6.30
CA VAL A 17 0.53 7.95 -6.17
C VAL A 17 0.07 7.42 -7.52
N GLU A 18 0.06 8.25 -8.57
CA GLU A 18 -0.31 7.81 -9.92
C GLU A 18 0.59 6.66 -10.41
N ARG A 19 1.91 6.78 -10.22
CA ARG A 19 2.87 5.73 -10.61
C ARG A 19 2.73 4.46 -9.78
N ALA A 20 2.51 4.58 -8.48
CA ALA A 20 2.29 3.44 -7.60
C ALA A 20 1.04 2.67 -8.01
N VAL A 21 -0.10 3.35 -8.20
CA VAL A 21 -1.36 2.76 -8.66
C VAL A 21 -1.20 2.11 -10.03
N ALA A 22 -0.60 2.82 -11.00
CA ALA A 22 -0.35 2.27 -12.33
C ALA A 22 0.54 1.01 -12.29
N SER A 23 1.49 0.94 -11.36
CA SER A 23 2.35 -0.22 -11.19
C SER A 23 1.62 -1.41 -10.57
N LEU A 24 0.74 -1.17 -9.61
CA LEU A 24 -0.12 -2.19 -9.02
C LEU A 24 -1.09 -2.78 -10.05
N LEU A 25 -1.70 -1.94 -10.88
CA LEU A 25 -2.64 -2.36 -11.94
C LEU A 25 -2.00 -3.22 -13.04
N ARG A 26 -0.67 -3.23 -13.18
CA ARG A 26 0.02 -4.19 -14.06
C ARG A 26 0.07 -5.62 -13.53
N ASN A 27 -0.35 -5.84 -12.29
CA ASN A 27 -0.44 -7.18 -11.70
C ASN A 27 -1.82 -7.77 -11.98
N ALA A 28 -1.87 -9.01 -12.46
CA ALA A 28 -3.13 -9.70 -12.77
C ALA A 28 -4.02 -9.88 -11.51
N GLU A 29 -3.41 -9.94 -10.34
CA GLU A 29 -4.08 -10.07 -9.04
C GLU A 29 -4.78 -8.78 -8.58
N ALA A 30 -4.49 -7.63 -9.19
CA ALA A 30 -5.10 -6.35 -8.83
C ALA A 30 -6.64 -6.41 -8.92
N ALA A 31 -7.18 -6.95 -10.01
CA ALA A 31 -8.63 -7.09 -10.22
C ALA A 31 -9.32 -8.03 -9.22
N GLN A 32 -8.57 -8.80 -8.45
CA GLN A 32 -9.05 -9.73 -7.43
C GLN A 32 -8.80 -9.22 -6.01
N SER A 33 -8.08 -8.11 -5.85
CA SER A 33 -7.66 -7.56 -4.56
C SER A 33 -8.43 -6.28 -4.22
N ASP A 34 -8.76 -6.13 -2.94
CA ASP A 34 -9.26 -4.84 -2.43
C ASP A 34 -8.10 -3.89 -2.22
N LEU A 35 -8.27 -2.63 -2.61
CA LEU A 35 -7.32 -1.56 -2.38
C LEU A 35 -7.87 -0.58 -1.35
N TYR A 36 -7.15 -0.39 -0.25
CA TYR A 36 -7.39 0.64 0.75
C TYR A 36 -6.40 1.78 0.55
N ILE A 37 -6.88 2.97 0.16
CA ILE A 37 -6.03 4.15 0.01
C ILE A 37 -6.22 5.04 1.25
N TYR A 38 -5.17 5.12 2.06
CA TYR A 38 -5.12 5.98 3.23
C TYR A 38 -4.43 7.29 2.87
N CYS A 39 -5.24 8.32 2.62
CA CYS A 39 -4.77 9.68 2.33
C CYS A 39 -4.61 10.47 3.64
N ASP A 40 -3.38 10.79 4.01
CA ASP A 40 -3.11 11.61 5.19
C ASP A 40 -3.62 13.05 5.00
N GLY A 41 -3.85 13.76 6.11
CA GLY A 41 -4.27 15.15 6.10
C GLY A 41 -3.09 16.11 5.90
N ALA A 42 -3.37 17.34 5.47
CA ALA A 42 -2.35 18.36 5.37
C ALA A 42 -1.78 18.74 6.75
N LYS A 43 -0.48 19.01 6.81
CA LYS A 43 0.15 19.55 8.02
C LYS A 43 -0.30 20.98 8.23
N PRO A 44 -0.56 21.40 9.48
CA PRO A 44 -0.85 22.79 9.78
C PRO A 44 0.24 23.73 9.24
N GLY A 45 -0.16 24.81 8.58
CA GLY A 45 0.76 25.81 8.04
C GLY A 45 1.44 25.42 6.72
N THR A 46 1.08 24.29 6.10
CA THR A 46 1.57 23.92 4.76
C THR A 46 0.49 24.15 3.71
N ASP A 47 0.90 24.27 2.44
CA ASP A 47 -0.02 24.30 1.31
C ASP A 47 -0.82 22.99 1.23
N PRO A 48 -2.16 23.02 1.31
CA PRO A 48 -2.99 21.83 1.20
C PRO A 48 -3.17 21.33 -0.24
N ALA A 49 -2.86 22.10 -1.26
CA ALA A 49 -3.15 21.77 -2.66
C ALA A 49 -2.57 20.43 -3.11
N PRO A 50 -1.33 20.02 -2.77
CA PRO A 50 -0.82 18.72 -3.13
C PRO A 50 -1.59 17.56 -2.47
N VAL A 51 -2.06 17.74 -1.23
CA VAL A 51 -2.86 16.73 -0.52
C VAL A 51 -4.24 16.58 -1.20
N GLU A 52 -4.89 17.68 -1.55
CA GLU A 52 -6.17 17.62 -2.27
C GLU A 52 -6.01 16.98 -3.65
N ARG A 53 -4.90 17.25 -4.35
CA ARG A 53 -4.62 16.60 -5.63
C ARG A 53 -4.44 15.08 -5.47
N VAL A 54 -3.77 14.61 -4.44
CA VAL A 54 -3.67 13.17 -4.10
C VAL A 54 -5.06 12.58 -3.87
N ARG A 55 -5.93 13.28 -3.14
CA ARG A 55 -7.31 12.84 -2.87
C ARG A 55 -8.16 12.75 -4.13
N GLU A 56 -8.00 13.68 -5.06
CA GLU A 56 -8.67 13.64 -6.37
C GLU A 56 -8.24 12.40 -7.16
N ILE A 57 -6.94 12.13 -7.22
CA ILE A 57 -6.40 10.92 -7.86
C ILE A 57 -6.97 9.67 -7.19
N ALA A 58 -6.94 9.59 -5.86
CA ALA A 58 -7.46 8.44 -5.13
C ALA A 58 -8.95 8.17 -5.45
N ARG A 59 -9.78 9.21 -5.61
CA ARG A 59 -11.21 9.07 -5.99
C ARG A 59 -11.40 8.54 -7.41
N SER A 60 -10.43 8.68 -8.29
CA SER A 60 -10.48 8.20 -9.68
C SER A 60 -9.91 6.81 -9.88
N VAL A 61 -9.36 6.18 -8.82
CA VAL A 61 -8.75 4.87 -8.93
C VAL A 61 -9.82 3.80 -9.14
N GLU A 62 -9.61 2.97 -10.16
CA GLU A 62 -10.44 1.83 -10.51
C GLU A 62 -9.56 0.67 -10.99
N GLY A 63 -10.16 -0.50 -11.28
CA GLY A 63 -9.45 -1.69 -11.78
C GLY A 63 -9.03 -2.68 -10.68
N PHE A 64 -9.36 -2.41 -9.43
CA PHE A 64 -9.28 -3.35 -8.31
C PHE A 64 -10.66 -4.00 -8.07
N ARG A 65 -10.72 -5.06 -7.24
CA ARG A 65 -12.00 -5.68 -6.86
C ARG A 65 -12.91 -4.66 -6.18
N GLU A 66 -12.37 -3.94 -5.22
CA GLU A 66 -13.01 -2.83 -4.53
C GLU A 66 -11.95 -1.79 -4.13
N VAL A 67 -12.33 -0.50 -4.14
CA VAL A 67 -11.46 0.60 -3.69
C VAL A 67 -12.08 1.29 -2.50
N HIS A 68 -11.39 1.26 -1.37
CA HIS A 68 -11.81 1.88 -0.12
C HIS A 68 -10.94 3.11 0.16
N LEU A 69 -11.58 4.28 0.30
CA LEU A 69 -10.89 5.54 0.54
C LEU A 69 -11.00 5.96 2.00
N VAL A 70 -9.86 6.17 2.65
CA VAL A 70 -9.77 6.71 4.00
C VAL A 70 -9.10 8.08 3.94
N MET A 71 -9.89 9.15 4.01
CA MET A 71 -9.44 10.53 4.00
C MET A 71 -9.28 11.02 5.44
N ARG A 72 -8.01 11.19 5.91
CA ARG A 72 -7.75 11.68 7.26
C ARG A 72 -8.10 13.17 7.35
N GLU A 73 -8.83 13.56 8.38
CA GLU A 73 -9.19 14.97 8.63
C GLU A 73 -8.00 15.84 9.00
N ARG A 74 -6.98 15.23 9.64
CA ARG A 74 -5.75 15.87 10.08
C ARG A 74 -4.53 15.04 9.67
N ASN A 75 -3.35 15.64 9.73
CA ASN A 75 -2.10 14.92 9.51
C ASN A 75 -1.81 13.98 10.70
N TYR A 76 -1.75 12.70 10.42
CA TYR A 76 -1.36 11.65 11.39
C TYR A 76 0.15 11.49 11.44
N GLY A 77 0.84 11.80 10.32
CA GLY A 77 2.23 11.43 10.10
C GLY A 77 2.39 9.95 9.75
N LEU A 78 3.53 9.62 9.15
CA LEU A 78 3.75 8.29 8.57
C LEU A 78 3.56 7.17 9.60
N ALA A 79 4.23 7.24 10.74
CA ALA A 79 4.20 6.14 11.73
C ALA A 79 2.78 5.85 12.25
N ALA A 80 2.04 6.89 12.66
CA ALA A 80 0.69 6.70 13.18
C ALA A 80 -0.28 6.26 12.08
N ASN A 81 -0.13 6.76 10.85
CA ASN A 81 -0.96 6.35 9.72
C ASN A 81 -0.72 4.88 9.35
N VAL A 82 0.55 4.43 9.33
CA VAL A 82 0.90 3.01 9.12
C VAL A 82 0.30 2.13 10.21
N ILE A 83 0.55 2.45 11.47
CA ILE A 83 0.07 1.63 12.61
C ILE A 83 -1.47 1.50 12.57
N ASP A 84 -2.17 2.61 12.40
CA ASP A 84 -3.63 2.62 12.38
C ASP A 84 -4.20 1.85 11.18
N SER A 85 -3.70 2.12 9.98
CA SER A 85 -4.19 1.47 8.75
C SER A 85 -3.93 -0.04 8.76
N VAL A 86 -2.72 -0.46 9.12
CA VAL A 86 -2.35 -1.87 9.20
C VAL A 86 -3.18 -2.58 10.26
N THR A 87 -3.33 -1.99 11.43
CA THR A 87 -4.13 -2.57 12.53
C THR A 87 -5.58 -2.79 12.09
N GLN A 88 -6.20 -1.81 11.44
CA GLN A 88 -7.59 -1.91 10.98
C GLN A 88 -7.75 -3.05 9.96
N VAL A 89 -6.91 -3.07 8.94
CA VAL A 89 -7.04 -4.06 7.85
C VAL A 89 -6.64 -5.47 8.33
N VAL A 90 -5.58 -5.61 9.13
CA VAL A 90 -5.18 -6.91 9.67
C VAL A 90 -6.24 -7.48 10.61
N ASN A 91 -6.87 -6.66 11.47
CA ASN A 91 -7.95 -7.13 12.33
C ASN A 91 -9.17 -7.62 11.53
N ALA A 92 -9.40 -7.08 10.35
CA ALA A 92 -10.51 -7.48 9.49
C ALA A 92 -10.19 -8.72 8.63
N TYR A 93 -8.96 -8.83 8.13
CA TYR A 93 -8.59 -9.82 7.10
C TYR A 93 -7.50 -10.82 7.53
N GLY A 94 -6.85 -10.60 8.67
CA GLY A 94 -5.73 -11.42 9.17
C GLY A 94 -4.41 -11.22 8.45
N ARG A 95 -4.40 -10.51 7.31
CA ARG A 95 -3.22 -10.27 6.48
C ARG A 95 -3.38 -9.01 5.63
N VAL A 96 -2.26 -8.43 5.17
CA VAL A 96 -2.27 -7.22 4.33
C VAL A 96 -0.99 -7.08 3.53
N ILE A 97 -1.07 -6.45 2.37
CA ILE A 97 0.07 -5.97 1.57
C ILE A 97 0.12 -4.46 1.71
N VAL A 98 1.22 -3.90 2.23
CA VAL A 98 1.38 -2.44 2.40
C VAL A 98 2.31 -1.89 1.35
N VAL A 99 1.88 -0.82 0.69
CA VAL A 99 2.63 -0.11 -0.36
C VAL A 99 2.67 1.37 0.00
N GLU A 100 3.84 1.97 -0.09
CA GLU A 100 4.01 3.42 0.03
C GLU A 100 3.90 4.08 -1.35
N ASP A 101 3.56 5.38 -1.39
CA ASP A 101 3.31 6.09 -2.65
C ASP A 101 4.55 6.28 -3.54
N ASP A 102 5.76 6.13 -3.01
CA ASP A 102 7.02 6.19 -3.77
C ASP A 102 7.46 4.85 -4.38
N LEU A 103 6.67 3.80 -4.20
CA LEU A 103 6.98 2.47 -4.70
C LEU A 103 6.40 2.23 -6.10
N VAL A 104 7.24 1.75 -6.99
CA VAL A 104 6.85 1.20 -8.29
C VAL A 104 7.11 -0.30 -8.27
N VAL A 105 6.05 -1.09 -8.27
CA VAL A 105 6.15 -2.54 -8.12
C VAL A 105 6.26 -3.26 -9.46
N ALA A 106 6.87 -4.45 -9.45
CA ALA A 106 6.98 -5.32 -10.63
C ALA A 106 5.63 -5.97 -10.99
N PRO A 107 5.42 -6.43 -12.25
CA PRO A 107 4.16 -7.04 -12.69
C PRO A 107 3.77 -8.35 -11.97
N TYR A 108 4.69 -8.97 -11.24
CA TYR A 108 4.45 -10.20 -10.46
C TYR A 108 4.53 -9.97 -8.95
N PHE A 109 4.56 -8.72 -8.53
CA PHE A 109 4.70 -8.36 -7.13
C PHE A 109 3.54 -8.91 -6.28
N LEU A 110 2.30 -8.66 -6.68
CA LEU A 110 1.13 -9.10 -5.91
C LEU A 110 1.04 -10.62 -5.84
N ARG A 111 1.41 -11.32 -6.90
CA ARG A 111 1.48 -12.79 -6.89
C ARG A 111 2.51 -13.29 -5.90
N PHE A 112 3.75 -12.78 -6.01
CA PHE A 112 4.83 -13.14 -5.08
C PHE A 112 4.42 -12.91 -3.63
N MET A 113 3.78 -11.78 -3.33
CA MET A 113 3.39 -11.44 -1.99
C MET A 113 2.28 -12.35 -1.44
N ASN A 114 1.27 -12.65 -2.26
CA ASN A 114 0.21 -13.58 -1.86
C ASN A 114 0.72 -15.01 -1.67
N ASP A 115 1.62 -15.49 -2.55
CA ASP A 115 2.25 -16.80 -2.42
C ASP A 115 3.09 -16.88 -1.15
N ALA A 116 3.84 -15.83 -0.83
CA ALA A 116 4.63 -15.74 0.38
C ALA A 116 3.76 -15.70 1.65
N LEU A 117 2.69 -14.90 1.66
CA LEU A 117 1.72 -14.86 2.76
C LEU A 117 1.07 -16.22 3.01
N GLU A 118 0.74 -16.97 1.95
CA GLU A 118 0.18 -18.31 2.07
C GLU A 118 1.22 -19.31 2.58
N THR A 119 2.46 -19.23 2.08
CA THR A 119 3.55 -20.15 2.46
C THR A 119 3.91 -20.04 3.93
N TYR A 120 3.92 -18.83 4.47
CA TYR A 120 4.38 -18.57 5.85
C TYR A 120 3.25 -18.31 6.84
N LYS A 121 1.98 -18.53 6.47
CA LYS A 121 0.82 -18.23 7.32
C LYS A 121 0.84 -18.90 8.70
N ASP A 122 1.42 -20.09 8.79
CA ASP A 122 1.49 -20.89 10.02
C ASP A 122 2.89 -20.85 10.67
N GLU A 123 3.85 -20.13 10.11
CA GLU A 123 5.21 -20.03 10.64
C GLU A 123 5.31 -18.85 11.64
N GLU A 124 5.22 -19.16 12.93
CA GLU A 124 5.20 -18.15 14.01
C GLU A 124 6.47 -17.27 14.10
N ARG A 125 7.59 -17.73 13.53
CA ARG A 125 8.86 -16.99 13.51
C ARG A 125 8.91 -15.91 12.42
N VAL A 126 7.98 -15.95 11.45
CA VAL A 126 7.89 -14.99 10.36
C VAL A 126 6.81 -13.94 10.68
N GLY A 127 7.23 -12.79 11.17
CA GLY A 127 6.30 -11.69 11.48
C GLY A 127 5.98 -10.79 10.28
N HIS A 128 6.87 -10.74 9.29
CA HIS A 128 6.67 -9.94 8.07
C HIS A 128 7.59 -10.39 6.94
N ILE A 129 7.22 -10.04 5.71
CA ILE A 129 7.98 -10.33 4.50
C ILE A 129 8.29 -8.99 3.82
N HIS A 130 9.55 -8.79 3.45
CA HIS A 130 10.00 -7.61 2.70
C HIS A 130 10.33 -7.97 1.27
N HIS A 131 10.03 -7.07 0.36
CA HIS A 131 10.58 -7.10 -0.99
C HIS A 131 11.45 -5.86 -1.21
N CYS A 132 12.71 -6.04 -1.55
CA CYS A 132 13.65 -4.98 -1.86
C CYS A 132 14.09 -5.12 -3.33
N PHE A 133 14.00 -4.06 -4.10
CA PHE A 133 14.61 -3.98 -5.43
C PHE A 133 15.96 -3.26 -5.37
N ILE A 134 16.96 -3.89 -6.00
CA ILE A 134 18.20 -3.21 -6.37
C ILE A 134 18.18 -3.14 -7.89
N ASP A 135 18.18 -1.95 -8.47
CA ASP A 135 18.29 -1.81 -9.92
C ASP A 135 19.73 -2.10 -10.41
N SER A 136 19.89 -2.16 -11.72
CA SER A 136 21.19 -2.42 -12.36
C SER A 136 22.26 -1.36 -12.08
N THR A 137 21.91 -0.24 -11.45
CA THR A 137 22.84 0.85 -11.06
C THR A 137 23.31 0.73 -9.62
N GLY A 138 22.79 -0.25 -8.86
CA GLY A 138 23.10 -0.43 -7.45
C GLY A 138 22.35 0.53 -6.51
N PHE A 139 21.45 1.35 -7.03
CA PHE A 139 20.56 2.17 -6.22
C PHE A 139 19.46 1.31 -5.62
N LYS A 140 19.26 1.45 -4.30
CA LYS A 140 18.10 0.88 -3.63
C LYS A 140 16.87 1.71 -4.01
N HIS A 141 16.15 1.28 -5.02
CA HIS A 141 14.82 1.78 -5.24
C HIS A 141 13.88 1.07 -4.28
N ALA A 142 13.36 1.87 -3.39
CA ALA A 142 12.23 1.62 -2.52
C ALA A 142 12.22 0.29 -1.76
N ILE A 143 12.40 0.41 -0.49
CA ILE A 143 12.03 -0.62 0.49
C ILE A 143 10.51 -0.60 0.59
N GLY A 144 9.84 -1.43 -0.18
CA GLY A 144 8.45 -1.77 0.09
C GLY A 144 8.41 -2.54 1.39
N THR A 145 7.97 -1.90 2.44
CA THR A 145 7.76 -2.60 3.71
C THR A 145 6.44 -3.33 3.63
N LEU A 146 6.51 -4.62 3.66
CA LEU A 146 5.34 -5.48 3.73
C LEU A 146 5.15 -5.91 5.16
N PHE A 147 3.93 -5.77 5.63
CA PHE A 147 3.55 -6.35 6.91
C PHE A 147 2.66 -7.55 6.67
N TYR A 148 3.09 -8.67 7.20
CA TYR A 148 2.24 -9.75 7.59
C TYR A 148 2.06 -9.66 9.10
N VAL A 149 0.84 -9.71 9.55
CA VAL A 149 0.55 -10.03 10.94
C VAL A 149 -0.51 -11.12 10.92
N ALA A 150 -0.12 -12.32 11.28
CA ALA A 150 -1.07 -13.32 11.71
C ALA A 150 -1.14 -13.27 13.22
N LYS A 151 -2.31 -13.28 13.75
CA LYS A 151 -2.77 -13.54 15.11
C LYS A 151 -2.70 -12.40 16.08
#